data_e6b51edcfe5679c1989a9c0ba6608f21
#
_entry.id   e6b51edcfe5679c1989a9c0ba6608f21
#
_cell.length_a   1.000
_cell.length_b   1.000
_cell.length_c   1.000
_cell.angle_alpha   90.00
_cell.angle_beta   90.00
_cell.angle_gamma   90.00
#
_symmetry.space_group_name_H-M   'P 1'
#
loop_
_entity.id
_entity.type
_entity.pdbx_description
1 polymer ?
#
loop_
_entity_poly.entity_id
_entity_poly.type
_entity_poly.pdbx_seq_one_letter_code
_entity_poly.pdbx_strand_id
1 'polypeptide(L)'
;MRHLVRLGLAALATASPLAFAEPAIVYDMGGKYDKSFNEAAFRGLQKWKKDTGKPVLEFEIANETQREQALRRLAERGANPIIAIGFSQAGAVEKVAKEFPKVGFTIVDMVVKLPNVQSVLFKEHEGSFLVGVIAALTSKTGKVGFIGGMDIPLIRKFQCGYEQGVKYANPKAEIFVNMVGTTGLAWSDPARGGELARSHFARGADVIFAAAGGTGLGIYQAAKDAKKFAIGVDSNQNFLQPGTMLTSMVKRVEVSVYDALQAHKPGLQVLGLKEDGVDYALDSYNEKVLAPDVKKKADQAKADIIAGKIKVADFMADPTCKY
;
A
#
# COMPACT_ATOMS: atom_id res chain seq x y z
N MET A 1 55.15 56.14 33.73
CA MET A 1 54.99 54.79 33.19
C MET A 1 53.49 54.43 33.15
N ARG A 2 52.90 54.47 31.94
CA ARG A 2 51.48 54.17 31.71
C ARG A 2 51.30 52.73 31.23
N HIS A 3 50.68 51.85 32.02
CA HIS A 3 50.35 50.50 31.63
C HIS A 3 49.04 50.49 30.86
N LEU A 4 49.08 50.17 29.57
CA LEU A 4 47.90 49.86 28.74
C LEU A 4 47.47 48.40 29.00
N VAL A 5 46.32 48.23 29.59
CA VAL A 5 45.64 46.94 29.71
C VAL A 5 44.83 46.74 28.39
N ARG A 6 45.23 45.75 27.56
CA ARG A 6 44.48 45.31 26.43
C ARG A 6 43.43 44.27 26.88
N LEU A 7 42.17 44.68 26.87
CA LEU A 7 41.04 43.72 26.98
C LEU A 7 40.88 43.01 25.63
N GLY A 8 41.20 41.72 25.61
CA GLY A 8 40.86 40.84 24.51
C GLY A 8 39.34 40.44 24.58
N LEU A 9 38.54 40.89 23.64
CA LEU A 9 37.19 40.35 23.44
C LEU A 9 37.28 38.96 22.82
N ALA A 10 36.99 37.93 23.61
CA ALA A 10 36.81 36.58 23.07
C ALA A 10 35.35 36.48 22.50
N ALA A 11 35.27 36.44 21.19
CA ALA A 11 34.00 36.16 20.52
C ALA A 11 33.63 34.67 20.72
N LEU A 12 32.68 34.38 21.61
CA LEU A 12 32.06 33.08 21.70
C LEU A 12 31.22 32.88 20.41
N ALA A 13 31.72 32.10 19.47
CA ALA A 13 30.92 31.57 18.36
C ALA A 13 29.94 30.53 18.95
N THR A 14 28.68 30.93 19.16
CA THR A 14 27.61 30.01 19.48
C THR A 14 27.29 29.20 18.23
N ALA A 15 27.84 27.97 18.15
CA ALA A 15 27.39 26.99 17.18
C ALA A 15 25.92 26.67 17.51
N SER A 16 24.98 27.26 16.76
CA SER A 16 23.59 26.84 16.79
C SER A 16 23.53 25.37 16.40
N PRO A 17 22.94 24.49 17.23
CA PRO A 17 22.72 23.11 16.82
C PRO A 17 21.92 23.14 15.52
N LEU A 18 22.40 22.43 14.49
CA LEU A 18 21.61 22.17 13.29
C LEU A 18 20.30 21.54 13.74
N ALA A 19 19.23 22.32 13.76
CA ALA A 19 17.92 21.85 14.14
C ALA A 19 17.53 20.74 13.15
N PHE A 20 17.44 19.52 13.62
CA PHE A 20 16.96 18.39 12.84
C PHE A 20 15.52 18.70 12.42
N ALA A 21 15.30 18.82 11.11
CA ALA A 21 13.95 19.00 10.59
C ALA A 21 13.14 17.74 10.87
N GLU A 22 12.09 17.87 11.67
CA GLU A 22 11.22 16.75 12.04
C GLU A 22 10.46 16.28 10.78
N PRO A 23 10.55 15.00 10.37
CA PRO A 23 9.76 14.51 9.25
C PRO A 23 8.27 14.43 9.59
N ALA A 24 7.44 14.36 8.55
CA ALA A 24 5.99 14.23 8.72
C ALA A 24 5.40 13.15 7.82
N ILE A 25 4.25 12.59 8.24
CA ILE A 25 3.45 11.69 7.44
C ILE A 25 1.99 12.12 7.43
N VAL A 26 1.36 12.05 6.26
CA VAL A 26 -0.06 12.34 6.04
C VAL A 26 -0.73 11.08 5.51
N TYR A 27 -1.59 10.47 6.33
CA TYR A 27 -2.36 9.28 5.95
C TYR A 27 -3.56 9.66 5.11
N ASP A 28 -3.96 8.77 4.19
CA ASP A 28 -5.18 8.96 3.38
C ASP A 28 -6.45 8.60 4.16
N MET A 29 -7.60 8.83 3.53
CA MET A 29 -8.90 8.46 4.08
C MET A 29 -8.97 6.96 4.41
N GLY A 30 -9.71 6.63 5.47
CA GLY A 30 -9.76 5.28 6.05
C GLY A 30 -9.05 5.18 7.41
N GLY A 31 -8.16 6.15 7.71
CA GLY A 31 -7.44 6.23 8.98
C GLY A 31 -6.27 5.25 9.08
N LYS A 32 -5.32 5.55 9.96
CA LYS A 32 -4.05 4.81 10.09
C LYS A 32 -4.18 3.39 10.66
N TYR A 33 -5.36 3.00 11.14
CA TYR A 33 -5.64 1.66 11.68
C TYR A 33 -6.57 0.83 10.80
N ASP A 34 -6.54 1.07 9.48
CA ASP A 34 -7.38 0.39 8.48
C ASP A 34 -7.10 -1.11 8.29
N LYS A 35 -6.12 -1.64 9.01
CA LYS A 35 -5.60 -3.01 8.89
C LYS A 35 -4.96 -3.33 7.54
N SER A 36 -4.80 -2.35 6.65
CA SER A 36 -4.37 -2.49 5.27
C SER A 36 -3.26 -1.50 4.91
N PHE A 37 -3.54 -0.54 4.04
CA PHE A 37 -2.62 0.38 3.41
C PHE A 37 -2.03 1.43 4.37
N ASN A 38 -2.89 2.17 5.07
CA ASN A 38 -2.42 3.18 6.02
C ASN A 38 -1.74 2.54 7.24
N GLU A 39 -2.23 1.39 7.73
CA GLU A 39 -1.58 0.68 8.83
C GLU A 39 -0.21 0.12 8.42
N ALA A 40 -0.02 -0.29 7.15
CA ALA A 40 1.30 -0.64 6.65
C ALA A 40 2.25 0.57 6.72
N ALA A 41 1.81 1.74 6.24
CA ALA A 41 2.59 2.98 6.35
C ALA A 41 2.92 3.32 7.81
N PHE A 42 1.94 3.19 8.70
CA PHE A 42 2.13 3.43 10.14
C PHE A 42 3.15 2.45 10.75
N ARG A 43 3.16 1.17 10.38
CA ARG A 43 4.19 0.22 10.85
C ARG A 43 5.60 0.64 10.41
N GLY A 44 5.77 1.12 9.17
CA GLY A 44 7.05 1.64 8.68
C GLY A 44 7.53 2.82 9.51
N LEU A 45 6.62 3.78 9.80
CA LEU A 45 6.86 4.89 10.69
C LEU A 45 7.27 4.44 12.10
N GLN A 46 6.50 3.52 12.72
CA GLN A 46 6.79 3.04 14.07
C GLN A 46 8.15 2.34 14.16
N LYS A 47 8.48 1.54 13.14
CA LYS A 47 9.80 0.91 13.05
C LYS A 47 10.90 1.97 13.00
N TRP A 48 10.76 2.99 12.17
CA TRP A 48 11.74 4.07 12.05
C TRP A 48 11.89 4.86 13.37
N LYS A 49 10.77 5.20 14.03
CA LYS A 49 10.79 5.84 15.37
C LYS A 49 11.52 4.99 16.38
N LYS A 50 11.27 3.68 16.40
CA LYS A 50 11.93 2.73 17.31
C LYS A 50 13.44 2.67 17.05
N ASP A 51 13.86 2.60 15.80
CA ASP A 51 15.26 2.41 15.42
C ASP A 51 16.10 3.70 15.61
N THR A 52 15.48 4.87 15.47
CA THR A 52 16.18 6.16 15.49
C THR A 52 15.96 6.98 16.77
N GLY A 53 14.90 6.71 17.53
CA GLY A 53 14.47 7.52 18.66
C GLY A 53 13.92 8.90 18.30
N LYS A 54 13.76 9.20 17.00
CA LYS A 54 13.35 10.52 16.52
C LYS A 54 11.83 10.65 16.42
N PRO A 55 11.26 11.84 16.66
CA PRO A 55 9.84 12.10 16.48
C PRO A 55 9.47 12.24 15.00
N VAL A 56 8.19 12.06 14.70
CA VAL A 56 7.58 12.28 13.38
C VAL A 56 6.22 12.92 13.61
N LEU A 57 5.89 13.97 12.86
CA LEU A 57 4.57 14.58 12.86
C LEU A 57 3.59 13.68 12.05
N GLU A 58 2.42 13.46 12.60
CA GLU A 58 1.40 12.61 11.98
C GLU A 58 0.12 13.40 11.72
N PHE A 59 -0.50 13.21 10.55
CA PHE A 59 -1.80 13.78 10.22
C PHE A 59 -2.66 12.75 9.49
N GLU A 60 -3.92 12.63 9.88
CA GLU A 60 -4.92 11.78 9.24
C GLU A 60 -5.94 12.63 8.48
N ILE A 61 -6.14 12.35 7.19
CA ILE A 61 -7.13 13.03 6.35
C ILE A 61 -8.51 12.47 6.68
N ALA A 62 -9.39 13.32 7.20
CA ALA A 62 -10.78 12.98 7.45
C ALA A 62 -11.72 13.31 6.28
N ASN A 63 -11.32 14.29 5.45
CA ASN A 63 -12.03 14.65 4.23
C ASN A 63 -11.05 15.19 3.16
N GLU A 64 -11.46 15.14 1.91
CA GLU A 64 -10.61 15.46 0.76
C GLU A 64 -10.07 16.89 0.74
N THR A 65 -10.79 17.85 1.30
CA THR A 65 -10.40 19.27 1.29
C THR A 65 -9.24 19.58 2.24
N GLN A 66 -8.92 18.67 3.16
CA GLN A 66 -7.83 18.85 4.12
C GLN A 66 -6.43 18.59 3.54
N ARG A 67 -6.33 17.86 2.41
CA ARG A 67 -5.04 17.38 1.87
C ARG A 67 -4.02 18.49 1.67
N GLU A 68 -4.38 19.51 0.90
CA GLU A 68 -3.49 20.62 0.58
C GLU A 68 -3.10 21.42 1.83
N GLN A 69 -4.07 21.73 2.68
CA GLN A 69 -3.84 22.51 3.89
C GLN A 69 -2.95 21.76 4.89
N ALA A 70 -3.13 20.45 5.04
CA ALA A 70 -2.30 19.63 5.91
C ALA A 70 -0.83 19.64 5.47
N LEU A 71 -0.58 19.36 4.17
CA LEU A 71 0.77 19.37 3.62
C LEU A 71 1.43 20.75 3.75
N ARG A 72 0.69 21.84 3.44
CA ARG A 72 1.21 23.20 3.55
C ARG A 72 1.58 23.57 4.99
N ARG A 73 0.71 23.29 5.97
CA ARG A 73 0.98 23.55 7.39
C ARG A 73 2.21 22.78 7.89
N LEU A 74 2.40 21.56 7.46
CA LEU A 74 3.59 20.78 7.83
C LEU A 74 4.86 21.38 7.21
N ALA A 75 4.81 21.80 5.94
CA ALA A 75 5.94 22.46 5.28
C ALA A 75 6.27 23.81 5.93
N GLU A 76 5.27 24.64 6.25
CA GLU A 76 5.43 25.91 6.98
C GLU A 76 6.04 25.71 8.38
N ARG A 77 5.78 24.59 9.04
CA ARG A 77 6.39 24.21 10.33
C ARG A 77 7.81 23.69 10.19
N GLY A 78 8.34 23.60 8.94
CA GLY A 78 9.69 23.11 8.67
C GLY A 78 9.82 21.59 8.65
N ALA A 79 8.73 20.85 8.54
CA ALA A 79 8.79 19.38 8.43
C ALA A 79 9.53 18.96 7.14
N ASN A 80 10.46 17.99 7.26
CA ASN A 80 11.24 17.51 6.12
C ASN A 80 11.87 16.13 6.41
N PRO A 81 11.62 15.06 5.61
CA PRO A 81 10.65 15.04 4.50
C PRO A 81 9.20 14.98 4.96
N ILE A 82 8.25 15.25 4.04
CA ILE A 82 6.82 15.05 4.24
C ILE A 82 6.37 13.89 3.35
N ILE A 83 5.82 12.84 3.98
CA ILE A 83 5.36 11.63 3.28
C ILE A 83 3.85 11.67 3.16
N ALA A 84 3.35 11.67 1.93
CA ALA A 84 1.93 11.61 1.59
C ALA A 84 1.55 10.18 1.19
N ILE A 85 0.62 9.57 1.92
CA ILE A 85 0.18 8.20 1.71
C ILE A 85 -1.07 8.21 0.83
N GLY A 86 -0.94 7.63 -0.39
CA GLY A 86 -2.06 7.41 -1.29
C GLY A 86 -2.12 8.35 -2.50
N PHE A 87 -2.60 7.79 -3.60
CA PHE A 87 -2.70 8.43 -4.92
C PHE A 87 -3.50 9.73 -4.91
N SER A 88 -4.51 9.81 -4.05
CA SER A 88 -5.45 10.93 -3.95
C SER A 88 -4.79 12.25 -3.54
N GLN A 89 -3.59 12.18 -2.95
CA GLN A 89 -2.84 13.35 -2.49
C GLN A 89 -1.99 13.99 -3.61
N ALA A 90 -1.93 13.42 -4.81
CA ALA A 90 -1.01 13.86 -5.88
C ALA A 90 -1.15 15.35 -6.23
N GLY A 91 -2.36 15.84 -6.45
CA GLY A 91 -2.60 17.24 -6.76
C GLY A 91 -2.16 18.19 -5.64
N ALA A 92 -2.41 17.79 -4.39
CA ALA A 92 -1.98 18.56 -3.21
C ALA A 92 -0.45 18.57 -3.07
N VAL A 93 0.19 17.40 -3.24
CA VAL A 93 1.66 17.29 -3.23
C VAL A 93 2.27 18.12 -4.35
N GLU A 94 1.75 18.04 -5.58
CA GLU A 94 2.28 18.83 -6.71
C GLU A 94 2.22 20.34 -6.44
N LYS A 95 1.12 20.82 -5.89
CA LYS A 95 0.94 22.22 -5.58
C LYS A 95 1.87 22.69 -4.45
N VAL A 96 1.86 21.98 -3.32
CA VAL A 96 2.63 22.39 -2.14
C VAL A 96 4.14 22.19 -2.36
N ALA A 97 4.58 21.16 -3.07
CA ALA A 97 5.99 20.95 -3.37
C ALA A 97 6.59 22.05 -4.27
N LYS A 98 5.79 22.66 -5.15
CA LYS A 98 6.20 23.87 -5.93
C LYS A 98 6.37 25.10 -5.04
N GLU A 99 5.52 25.26 -4.02
CA GLU A 99 5.60 26.37 -3.06
C GLU A 99 6.80 26.24 -2.10
N PHE A 100 7.19 24.99 -1.78
CA PHE A 100 8.28 24.67 -0.84
C PHE A 100 9.40 23.87 -1.50
N PRO A 101 10.19 24.43 -2.43
CA PRO A 101 11.17 23.68 -3.23
C PRO A 101 12.35 23.10 -2.44
N LYS A 102 12.55 23.55 -1.19
CA LYS A 102 13.61 23.06 -0.28
C LYS A 102 13.12 21.93 0.63
N VAL A 103 11.83 21.63 0.65
CA VAL A 103 11.22 20.54 1.41
C VAL A 103 11.15 19.31 0.52
N GLY A 104 11.61 18.17 1.02
CA GLY A 104 11.46 16.86 0.37
C GLY A 104 10.04 16.34 0.58
N PHE A 105 9.40 15.89 -0.49
CA PHE A 105 8.10 15.22 -0.44
C PHE A 105 8.23 13.80 -0.97
N THR A 106 7.55 12.85 -0.32
CA THR A 106 7.37 11.50 -0.86
C THR A 106 5.89 11.26 -1.07
N ILE A 107 5.51 10.72 -2.23
CA ILE A 107 4.14 10.26 -2.49
C ILE A 107 4.15 8.77 -2.82
N VAL A 108 3.22 8.03 -2.21
CA VAL A 108 2.99 6.60 -2.46
C VAL A 108 1.79 6.43 -3.40
N ASP A 109 1.91 5.56 -4.40
CA ASP A 109 0.88 5.18 -5.37
C ASP A 109 0.56 6.23 -6.44
N MET A 110 1.39 7.25 -6.61
CA MET A 110 1.24 8.20 -7.72
C MET A 110 2.59 8.81 -8.13
N VAL A 111 2.64 9.36 -9.34
CA VAL A 111 3.81 10.06 -9.85
C VAL A 111 3.57 11.56 -9.83
N VAL A 112 4.46 12.29 -9.15
CA VAL A 112 4.55 13.76 -9.20
C VAL A 112 5.95 14.13 -9.68
N LYS A 113 6.05 14.71 -10.88
CA LYS A 113 7.34 15.01 -11.55
C LYS A 113 7.89 16.37 -11.12
N LEU A 114 8.45 16.43 -9.91
CA LEU A 114 9.12 17.63 -9.38
C LEU A 114 10.48 17.24 -8.78
N PRO A 115 11.47 18.14 -8.79
CA PRO A 115 12.85 17.84 -8.38
C PRO A 115 12.99 17.51 -6.88
N ASN A 116 12.03 17.90 -6.05
CA ASN A 116 11.99 17.63 -4.60
C ASN A 116 10.96 16.55 -4.22
N VAL A 117 10.42 15.80 -5.19
CA VAL A 117 9.43 14.75 -4.93
C VAL A 117 10.01 13.37 -5.25
N GLN A 118 9.93 12.47 -4.28
CA GLN A 118 10.08 11.03 -4.46
C GLN A 118 8.70 10.42 -4.71
N SER A 119 8.54 9.73 -5.84
CA SER A 119 7.32 9.01 -6.19
C SER A 119 7.58 7.51 -6.07
N VAL A 120 6.78 6.81 -5.26
CA VAL A 120 6.89 5.37 -5.06
C VAL A 120 5.67 4.67 -5.63
N LEU A 121 5.88 3.81 -6.61
CA LEU A 121 4.88 2.95 -7.22
C LEU A 121 5.18 1.49 -6.94
N PHE A 122 4.14 0.67 -6.96
CA PHE A 122 4.26 -0.77 -6.85
C PHE A 122 3.76 -1.47 -8.12
N LYS A 123 4.24 -2.69 -8.36
CA LYS A 123 3.72 -3.55 -9.42
C LYS A 123 2.65 -4.48 -8.85
N GLU A 124 1.54 -3.90 -8.42
CA GLU A 124 0.46 -4.62 -7.77
C GLU A 124 -0.09 -5.75 -8.63
N HIS A 125 -0.05 -5.62 -9.96
CA HIS A 125 -0.43 -6.69 -10.89
C HIS A 125 0.41 -7.96 -10.71
N GLU A 126 1.72 -7.84 -10.38
CA GLU A 126 2.58 -9.01 -10.16
C GLU A 126 2.18 -9.77 -8.87
N GLY A 127 1.97 -9.07 -7.74
CA GLY A 127 1.51 -9.69 -6.50
C GLY A 127 0.09 -10.25 -6.61
N SER A 128 -0.80 -9.51 -7.29
CA SER A 128 -2.18 -9.94 -7.55
C SER A 128 -2.24 -11.20 -8.43
N PHE A 129 -1.32 -11.33 -9.38
CA PHE A 129 -1.20 -12.56 -10.19
C PHE A 129 -0.95 -13.78 -9.29
N LEU A 130 -0.03 -13.68 -8.33
CA LEU A 130 0.28 -14.80 -7.43
C LEU A 130 -0.93 -15.23 -6.62
N VAL A 131 -1.66 -14.28 -6.05
CA VAL A 131 -2.87 -14.61 -5.28
C VAL A 131 -4.02 -15.06 -6.16
N GLY A 132 -4.05 -14.67 -7.44
CA GLY A 132 -4.94 -15.22 -8.46
C GLY A 132 -4.65 -16.71 -8.73
N VAL A 133 -3.38 -17.07 -8.88
CA VAL A 133 -2.96 -18.50 -8.99
C VAL A 133 -3.39 -19.30 -7.77
N ILE A 134 -3.13 -18.76 -6.57
CA ILE A 134 -3.53 -19.39 -5.31
C ILE A 134 -5.04 -19.57 -5.23
N ALA A 135 -5.83 -18.56 -5.56
CA ALA A 135 -7.27 -18.60 -5.55
C ALA A 135 -7.83 -19.70 -6.49
N ALA A 136 -7.36 -19.72 -7.73
CA ALA A 136 -7.84 -20.66 -8.74
C ALA A 136 -7.52 -22.12 -8.41
N LEU A 137 -6.34 -22.38 -7.85
CA LEU A 137 -5.91 -23.72 -7.46
C LEU A 137 -6.58 -24.22 -6.17
N THR A 138 -7.03 -23.29 -5.30
CA THR A 138 -7.72 -23.63 -4.04
C THR A 138 -9.22 -23.77 -4.25
N SER A 139 -9.79 -23.04 -5.20
CA SER A 139 -11.22 -23.07 -5.51
C SER A 139 -11.69 -24.48 -5.90
N LYS A 140 -12.73 -24.96 -5.24
CA LYS A 140 -13.39 -26.23 -5.55
C LYS A 140 -14.53 -26.08 -6.56
N THR A 141 -15.10 -24.87 -6.64
CA THR A 141 -16.21 -24.57 -7.56
C THR A 141 -15.74 -24.08 -8.93
N GLY A 142 -14.47 -23.70 -9.05
CA GLY A 142 -13.94 -22.99 -10.20
C GLY A 142 -14.46 -21.56 -10.32
N LYS A 143 -15.08 -21.00 -9.26
CA LYS A 143 -15.63 -19.66 -9.21
C LYS A 143 -14.95 -18.85 -8.12
N VAL A 144 -14.36 -17.73 -8.49
CA VAL A 144 -13.65 -16.84 -7.57
C VAL A 144 -14.16 -15.41 -7.70
N GLY A 145 -13.88 -14.58 -6.68
CA GLY A 145 -14.33 -13.19 -6.66
C GLY A 145 -13.16 -12.21 -6.52
N PHE A 146 -13.36 -11.01 -7.04
CA PHE A 146 -12.56 -9.83 -6.77
C PHE A 146 -13.50 -8.71 -6.28
N ILE A 147 -13.18 -8.08 -5.16
CA ILE A 147 -13.87 -6.90 -4.66
C ILE A 147 -12.84 -5.80 -4.43
N GLY A 148 -12.89 -4.77 -5.29
CA GLY A 148 -12.07 -3.58 -5.19
C GLY A 148 -12.76 -2.47 -4.41
N GLY A 149 -11.99 -1.56 -3.81
CA GLY A 149 -12.52 -0.37 -3.14
C GLY A 149 -13.10 0.62 -4.15
N MET A 150 -12.33 1.64 -4.52
CA MET A 150 -12.74 2.60 -5.56
C MET A 150 -12.54 2.03 -6.97
N ASP A 151 -13.47 2.36 -7.87
CA ASP A 151 -13.33 2.07 -9.31
C ASP A 151 -12.38 3.08 -9.98
N ILE A 152 -11.09 2.82 -9.87
CA ILE A 152 -10.00 3.64 -10.42
C ILE A 152 -8.95 2.77 -11.10
N PRO A 153 -8.13 3.31 -12.01
CA PRO A 153 -7.11 2.55 -12.74
C PRO A 153 -6.16 1.76 -11.84
N LEU A 154 -5.76 2.31 -10.68
CA LEU A 154 -4.91 1.62 -9.71
C LEU A 154 -5.56 0.33 -9.21
N ILE A 155 -6.84 0.35 -8.85
CA ILE A 155 -7.56 -0.85 -8.36
C ILE A 155 -7.86 -1.83 -9.51
N ARG A 156 -8.09 -1.31 -10.71
CA ARG A 156 -8.17 -2.14 -11.92
C ARG A 156 -6.85 -2.86 -12.21
N LYS A 157 -5.70 -2.30 -11.84
CA LYS A 157 -4.40 -2.97 -11.93
C LYS A 157 -4.30 -4.21 -11.03
N PHE A 158 -4.81 -4.15 -9.77
CA PHE A 158 -4.94 -5.33 -8.91
C PHE A 158 -5.87 -6.37 -9.54
N GLN A 159 -7.05 -5.93 -10.01
CA GLN A 159 -8.02 -6.80 -10.67
C GLN A 159 -7.39 -7.52 -11.86
N CYS A 160 -6.79 -6.77 -12.78
CA CYS A 160 -6.18 -7.31 -14.00
C CYS A 160 -5.10 -8.35 -13.67
N GLY A 161 -4.20 -8.07 -12.72
CA GLY A 161 -3.21 -9.03 -12.27
C GLY A 161 -3.85 -10.30 -11.68
N TYR A 162 -4.86 -10.14 -10.84
CA TYR A 162 -5.59 -11.27 -10.25
C TYR A 162 -6.27 -12.15 -11.31
N GLU A 163 -7.01 -11.56 -12.25
CA GLU A 163 -7.67 -12.28 -13.33
C GLU A 163 -6.69 -13.07 -14.18
N GLN A 164 -5.54 -12.47 -14.53
CA GLN A 164 -4.47 -13.15 -15.26
C GLN A 164 -3.96 -14.37 -14.49
N GLY A 165 -3.69 -14.23 -13.20
CA GLY A 165 -3.25 -15.34 -12.33
C GLY A 165 -4.29 -16.45 -12.24
N VAL A 166 -5.57 -16.09 -12.11
CA VAL A 166 -6.68 -17.06 -12.10
C VAL A 166 -6.74 -17.83 -13.41
N LYS A 167 -6.71 -17.13 -14.55
CA LYS A 167 -6.78 -17.76 -15.88
C LYS A 167 -5.53 -18.56 -16.24
N TYR A 168 -4.36 -18.14 -15.78
CA TYR A 168 -3.13 -18.90 -15.91
C TYR A 168 -3.22 -20.26 -15.23
N ALA A 169 -3.79 -20.32 -14.02
CA ALA A 169 -3.91 -21.55 -13.25
C ALA A 169 -5.13 -22.41 -13.64
N ASN A 170 -6.24 -21.77 -13.98
CA ASN A 170 -7.48 -22.40 -14.45
C ASN A 170 -8.17 -21.55 -15.52
N PRO A 171 -7.92 -21.82 -16.83
CA PRO A 171 -8.54 -21.04 -17.92
C PRO A 171 -10.08 -21.07 -17.92
N LYS A 172 -10.69 -22.09 -17.30
CA LYS A 172 -12.16 -22.26 -17.22
C LYS A 172 -12.78 -21.57 -16.00
N ALA A 173 -11.99 -21.05 -15.07
CA ALA A 173 -12.52 -20.41 -13.87
C ALA A 173 -13.41 -19.23 -14.21
N GLU A 174 -14.52 -19.07 -13.49
CA GLU A 174 -15.41 -17.91 -13.54
C GLU A 174 -14.95 -16.89 -12.49
N ILE A 175 -14.90 -15.61 -12.87
CA ILE A 175 -14.43 -14.53 -11.99
C ILE A 175 -15.56 -13.51 -11.85
N PHE A 176 -16.00 -13.28 -10.62
CA PHE A 176 -16.95 -12.21 -10.28
C PHE A 176 -16.21 -10.97 -9.83
N VAL A 177 -16.53 -9.82 -10.40
CA VAL A 177 -15.88 -8.55 -10.09
C VAL A 177 -16.91 -7.52 -9.63
N ASN A 178 -16.63 -6.87 -8.51
CA ASN A 178 -17.36 -5.70 -8.05
C ASN A 178 -16.41 -4.65 -7.47
N MET A 179 -16.80 -3.38 -7.58
CA MET A 179 -16.18 -2.28 -6.84
C MET A 179 -17.16 -1.81 -5.76
N VAL A 180 -16.62 -1.40 -4.60
CA VAL A 180 -17.44 -0.91 -3.48
C VAL A 180 -18.08 0.42 -3.82
N GLY A 181 -17.34 1.32 -4.47
CA GLY A 181 -17.82 2.63 -4.83
C GLY A 181 -16.87 3.43 -5.72
N THR A 182 -17.14 4.72 -5.85
CA THR A 182 -16.38 5.66 -6.69
C THR A 182 -15.79 6.83 -5.88
N THR A 183 -15.96 6.85 -4.57
CA THR A 183 -15.45 7.86 -3.65
C THR A 183 -14.56 7.26 -2.58
N GLY A 184 -13.83 8.08 -1.83
CA GLY A 184 -12.96 7.63 -0.74
C GLY A 184 -13.67 6.87 0.37
N LEU A 185 -15.00 6.96 0.51
CA LEU A 185 -15.78 6.15 1.46
C LEU A 185 -15.70 4.64 1.16
N ALA A 186 -15.39 4.27 -0.08
CA ALA A 186 -15.20 2.87 -0.48
C ALA A 186 -14.08 2.16 0.30
N TRP A 187 -13.19 2.89 0.97
CA TRP A 187 -12.10 2.34 1.78
C TRP A 187 -12.51 2.01 3.22
N SER A 188 -13.70 2.45 3.67
CA SER A 188 -14.14 2.35 5.08
C SER A 188 -15.62 1.96 5.22
N ASP A 189 -16.12 1.11 4.31
CA ASP A 189 -17.50 0.60 4.33
C ASP A 189 -17.54 -0.95 4.43
N PRO A 190 -17.23 -1.53 5.61
CA PRO A 190 -17.27 -2.98 5.80
C PRO A 190 -18.65 -3.58 5.56
N ALA A 191 -19.75 -2.83 5.81
CA ALA A 191 -21.09 -3.31 5.58
C ALA A 191 -21.31 -3.60 4.10
N ARG A 192 -20.99 -2.65 3.23
CA ARG A 192 -21.09 -2.80 1.78
C ARG A 192 -20.15 -3.90 1.26
N GLY A 193 -18.91 -3.96 1.79
CA GLY A 193 -17.98 -5.05 1.47
C GLY A 193 -18.57 -6.44 1.76
N GLY A 194 -19.17 -6.60 2.93
CA GLY A 194 -19.84 -7.85 3.33
C GLY A 194 -21.03 -8.21 2.45
N GLU A 195 -21.85 -7.23 2.03
CA GLU A 195 -22.96 -7.45 1.10
C GLU A 195 -22.50 -7.99 -0.25
N LEU A 196 -21.46 -7.36 -0.83
CA LEU A 196 -20.88 -7.78 -2.09
C LEU A 196 -20.30 -9.18 -2.00
N ALA A 197 -19.59 -9.50 -0.90
CA ALA A 197 -19.05 -10.82 -0.66
C ALA A 197 -20.15 -11.89 -0.56
N ARG A 198 -21.22 -11.64 0.18
CA ARG A 198 -22.38 -12.55 0.25
C ARG A 198 -23.00 -12.80 -1.11
N SER A 199 -23.11 -11.76 -1.96
CA SER A 199 -23.58 -11.89 -3.35
C SER A 199 -22.69 -12.80 -4.17
N HIS A 200 -21.36 -12.66 -4.09
CA HIS A 200 -20.41 -13.55 -4.78
C HIS A 200 -20.55 -15.00 -4.30
N PHE A 201 -20.63 -15.22 -2.98
CA PHE A 201 -20.79 -16.57 -2.42
C PHE A 201 -22.12 -17.21 -2.82
N ALA A 202 -23.23 -16.44 -2.87
CA ALA A 202 -24.52 -16.92 -3.34
C ALA A 202 -24.48 -17.35 -4.83
N ARG A 203 -23.60 -16.74 -5.64
CA ARG A 203 -23.36 -17.12 -7.04
C ARG A 203 -22.41 -18.30 -7.18
N GLY A 204 -21.86 -18.81 -6.06
CA GLY A 204 -21.01 -19.99 -6.01
C GLY A 204 -19.50 -19.73 -5.92
N ALA A 205 -19.08 -18.48 -5.78
CA ALA A 205 -17.67 -18.21 -5.45
C ALA A 205 -17.26 -18.89 -4.13
N ASP A 206 -16.04 -19.33 -4.02
CA ASP A 206 -15.53 -19.94 -2.79
C ASP A 206 -14.18 -19.34 -2.32
N VAL A 207 -13.61 -18.42 -3.10
CA VAL A 207 -12.46 -17.59 -2.74
C VAL A 207 -12.72 -16.17 -3.23
N ILE A 208 -12.50 -15.14 -2.39
CA ILE A 208 -12.61 -13.72 -2.76
C ILE A 208 -11.32 -12.98 -2.42
N PHE A 209 -10.74 -12.28 -3.38
CA PHE A 209 -9.68 -11.30 -3.15
C PHE A 209 -10.27 -9.90 -2.90
N ALA A 210 -9.91 -9.29 -1.77
CA ALA A 210 -10.41 -8.00 -1.31
C ALA A 210 -9.33 -6.92 -1.42
N ALA A 211 -9.30 -6.16 -2.53
CA ALA A 211 -8.44 -4.99 -2.68
C ALA A 211 -9.20 -3.71 -2.29
N ALA A 212 -9.58 -3.58 -1.00
CA ALA A 212 -10.58 -2.62 -0.56
C ALA A 212 -10.28 -1.92 0.80
N GLY A 213 -9.02 -1.92 1.26
CA GLY A 213 -8.65 -1.27 2.52
C GLY A 213 -9.45 -1.82 3.72
N GLY A 214 -9.89 -0.94 4.63
CA GLY A 214 -10.70 -1.30 5.79
C GLY A 214 -12.05 -1.93 5.48
N THR A 215 -12.61 -1.70 4.30
CA THR A 215 -13.81 -2.38 3.80
C THR A 215 -13.62 -3.90 3.71
N GLY A 216 -12.37 -4.36 3.51
CA GLY A 216 -12.02 -5.78 3.51
C GLY A 216 -12.45 -6.54 4.76
N LEU A 217 -12.51 -5.88 5.93
CA LEU A 217 -12.94 -6.51 7.18
C LEU A 217 -14.34 -7.13 7.08
N GLY A 218 -15.28 -6.46 6.40
CA GLY A 218 -16.61 -7.00 6.17
C GLY A 218 -16.63 -8.18 5.19
N ILE A 219 -15.74 -8.17 4.20
CA ILE A 219 -15.55 -9.27 3.24
C ILE A 219 -15.01 -10.51 3.95
N TYR A 220 -14.02 -10.35 4.83
CA TYR A 220 -13.43 -11.45 5.60
C TYR A 220 -14.43 -12.06 6.58
N GLN A 221 -15.26 -11.22 7.22
CA GLN A 221 -16.34 -11.71 8.09
C GLN A 221 -17.39 -12.51 7.30
N ALA A 222 -17.81 -12.00 6.14
CA ALA A 222 -18.77 -12.72 5.27
C ALA A 222 -18.19 -14.06 4.76
N ALA A 223 -16.88 -14.11 4.46
CA ALA A 223 -16.22 -15.34 4.06
C ALA A 223 -16.21 -16.38 5.21
N LYS A 224 -15.90 -15.93 6.44
CA LYS A 224 -15.94 -16.79 7.62
C LYS A 224 -17.34 -17.35 7.85
N ASP A 225 -18.37 -16.51 7.81
CA ASP A 225 -19.77 -16.91 8.03
C ASP A 225 -20.24 -17.91 6.97
N ALA A 226 -19.78 -17.75 5.72
CA ALA A 226 -20.07 -18.65 4.61
C ALA A 226 -19.17 -19.91 4.59
N LYS A 227 -18.19 -20.04 5.48
CA LYS A 227 -17.15 -21.09 5.48
C LYS A 227 -16.42 -21.16 4.13
N LYS A 228 -16.08 -20.01 3.59
CA LYS A 228 -15.33 -19.80 2.34
C LYS A 228 -14.02 -19.10 2.64
N PHE A 229 -13.20 -18.87 1.62
CA PHE A 229 -11.91 -18.23 1.76
C PHE A 229 -11.93 -16.77 1.33
N ALA A 230 -11.07 -15.98 1.97
CA ALA A 230 -10.75 -14.62 1.57
C ALA A 230 -9.24 -14.44 1.42
N ILE A 231 -8.86 -13.47 0.60
CA ILE A 231 -7.48 -13.04 0.40
C ILE A 231 -7.40 -11.57 0.80
N GLY A 232 -6.43 -11.25 1.67
CA GLY A 232 -6.16 -9.90 2.16
C GLY A 232 -5.32 -9.08 1.19
N VAL A 233 -5.11 -7.79 1.54
CA VAL A 233 -4.36 -6.83 0.71
C VAL A 233 -3.48 -5.91 1.55
N ASP A 234 -2.42 -5.39 0.95
CA ASP A 234 -1.41 -4.46 1.47
C ASP A 234 -0.61 -5.03 2.64
N SER A 235 -1.27 -5.23 3.77
CA SER A 235 -0.69 -5.83 4.98
C SER A 235 -0.89 -7.34 5.01
N ASN A 236 -0.06 -8.06 5.75
CA ASN A 236 -0.39 -9.42 6.12
C ASN A 236 -1.59 -9.40 7.09
N GLN A 237 -2.74 -9.82 6.58
CA GLN A 237 -4.04 -9.82 7.27
C GLN A 237 -4.48 -11.23 7.69
N ASN A 238 -3.61 -12.24 7.55
CA ASN A 238 -3.94 -13.65 7.82
C ASN A 238 -4.46 -13.87 9.24
N PHE A 239 -3.98 -13.09 10.21
CA PHE A 239 -4.39 -13.17 11.61
C PHE A 239 -5.81 -12.67 11.88
N LEU A 240 -6.43 -11.91 10.98
CA LEU A 240 -7.76 -11.33 11.20
C LEU A 240 -8.86 -12.37 11.25
N GLN A 241 -8.77 -13.42 10.41
CA GLN A 241 -9.71 -14.54 10.39
C GLN A 241 -8.96 -15.85 10.13
N PRO A 242 -8.25 -16.40 11.13
CA PRO A 242 -7.50 -17.63 10.99
C PRO A 242 -8.38 -18.77 10.45
N GLY A 243 -7.87 -19.54 9.48
CA GLY A 243 -8.61 -20.62 8.82
C GLY A 243 -9.53 -20.16 7.68
N THR A 244 -9.85 -18.84 7.59
CA THR A 244 -10.62 -18.22 6.51
C THR A 244 -9.70 -17.46 5.55
N MET A 245 -8.66 -16.79 6.08
CA MET A 245 -7.70 -16.09 5.26
C MET A 245 -6.78 -17.10 4.59
N LEU A 246 -6.89 -17.22 3.26
CA LEU A 246 -6.06 -18.11 2.46
C LEU A 246 -4.62 -17.59 2.35
N THR A 247 -4.50 -16.28 2.15
CA THR A 247 -3.25 -15.51 2.13
C THR A 247 -3.58 -14.01 2.13
N SER A 248 -2.55 -13.17 2.04
CA SER A 248 -2.69 -11.74 1.79
C SER A 248 -1.72 -11.34 0.67
N MET A 249 -2.20 -10.56 -0.31
CA MET A 249 -1.34 -9.90 -1.28
C MET A 249 -0.64 -8.73 -0.58
N VAL A 250 0.62 -8.94 -0.21
CA VAL A 250 1.39 -7.96 0.56
C VAL A 250 1.97 -6.92 -0.39
N LYS A 251 1.82 -5.66 -0.02
CA LYS A 251 2.43 -4.49 -0.64
C LYS A 251 3.22 -3.75 0.43
N ARG A 252 4.54 -3.71 0.27
CA ARG A 252 5.47 -3.29 1.34
C ARG A 252 5.55 -1.78 1.50
N VAL A 253 4.41 -1.15 1.76
CA VAL A 253 4.32 0.29 2.03
C VAL A 253 5.15 0.65 3.26
N GLU A 254 5.21 -0.23 4.26
CA GLU A 254 6.02 -0.04 5.46
C GLU A 254 7.51 0.12 5.16
N VAL A 255 8.03 -0.60 4.17
CA VAL A 255 9.43 -0.48 3.74
C VAL A 255 9.65 0.85 3.04
N SER A 256 8.77 1.22 2.11
CA SER A 256 8.89 2.49 1.38
C SER A 256 8.82 3.72 2.29
N VAL A 257 7.97 3.69 3.32
CA VAL A 257 7.88 4.76 4.32
C VAL A 257 9.14 4.81 5.19
N TYR A 258 9.61 3.65 5.67
CA TYR A 258 10.85 3.57 6.43
C TYR A 258 12.04 4.13 5.65
N ASP A 259 12.20 3.71 4.39
CA ASP A 259 13.31 4.14 3.53
C ASP A 259 13.23 5.64 3.21
N ALA A 260 12.04 6.18 2.94
CA ALA A 260 11.84 7.60 2.70
C ALA A 260 12.16 8.47 3.93
N LEU A 261 11.81 7.99 5.13
CA LEU A 261 12.19 8.63 6.41
C LEU A 261 13.69 8.54 6.68
N GLN A 262 14.32 7.43 6.29
CA GLN A 262 15.75 7.20 6.49
C GLN A 262 16.60 8.02 5.52
N ALA A 263 16.22 8.08 4.25
CA ALA A 263 16.94 8.79 3.21
C ALA A 263 16.01 9.14 2.04
N HIS A 264 15.37 10.32 2.11
CA HIS A 264 14.55 10.84 1.02
C HIS A 264 15.35 10.94 -0.27
N LYS A 265 14.86 10.34 -1.35
CA LYS A 265 15.51 10.28 -2.68
C LYS A 265 14.53 10.70 -3.76
N PRO A 266 14.58 11.97 -4.22
CA PRO A 266 13.70 12.42 -5.30
C PRO A 266 13.80 11.56 -6.56
N GLY A 267 12.69 11.46 -7.28
CA GLY A 267 12.57 10.67 -8.50
C GLY A 267 11.55 9.54 -8.38
N LEU A 268 11.50 8.69 -9.39
CA LEU A 268 10.56 7.56 -9.45
C LEU A 268 11.21 6.27 -8.97
N GLN A 269 10.55 5.60 -8.04
CA GLN A 269 10.86 4.25 -7.59
C GLN A 269 9.68 3.34 -7.92
N VAL A 270 9.94 2.17 -8.51
CA VAL A 270 8.92 1.18 -8.86
C VAL A 270 9.31 -0.16 -8.23
N LEU A 271 8.44 -0.72 -7.41
CA LEU A 271 8.71 -1.88 -6.57
C LEU A 271 7.78 -3.05 -6.97
N GLY A 272 8.33 -4.08 -7.57
CA GLY A 272 7.65 -5.32 -7.93
C GLY A 272 8.12 -6.51 -7.10
N LEU A 273 7.89 -7.72 -7.63
CA LEU A 273 8.39 -8.98 -7.03
C LEU A 273 9.91 -9.02 -6.98
N LYS A 274 10.57 -8.50 -8.02
CA LYS A 274 12.04 -8.47 -8.12
C LYS A 274 12.68 -7.59 -7.05
N GLU A 275 12.04 -6.48 -6.73
CA GLU A 275 12.46 -5.50 -5.72
C GLU A 275 11.91 -5.83 -4.32
N ASP A 276 11.26 -6.99 -4.13
CA ASP A 276 10.56 -7.37 -2.90
C ASP A 276 9.52 -6.34 -2.45
N GLY A 277 8.91 -5.62 -3.39
CA GLY A 277 7.89 -4.61 -3.11
C GLY A 277 6.49 -5.19 -2.94
N VAL A 278 6.21 -6.31 -3.57
CA VAL A 278 4.95 -7.06 -3.46
C VAL A 278 5.22 -8.54 -3.30
N ASP A 279 4.29 -9.26 -2.67
CA ASP A 279 4.38 -10.72 -2.49
C ASP A 279 3.03 -11.27 -2.04
N TYR A 280 2.97 -12.57 -1.76
CA TYR A 280 1.90 -13.18 -0.98
C TYR A 280 2.41 -13.61 0.41
N ALA A 281 1.54 -13.58 1.42
CA ALA A 281 1.91 -13.90 2.80
C ALA A 281 1.76 -15.38 3.13
N LEU A 282 2.74 -15.93 3.84
CA LEU A 282 2.67 -17.26 4.46
C LEU A 282 3.16 -17.15 5.90
N ASP A 283 2.35 -17.61 6.85
CA ASP A 283 2.65 -17.63 8.28
C ASP A 283 1.88 -18.71 9.02
N SER A 284 2.00 -18.76 10.34
CA SER A 284 1.33 -19.75 11.19
C SER A 284 -0.21 -19.72 11.13
N TYR A 285 -0.82 -18.63 10.65
CA TYR A 285 -2.27 -18.51 10.54
C TYR A 285 -2.84 -19.14 9.27
N ASN A 286 -2.06 -19.24 8.20
CA ASN A 286 -2.51 -19.79 6.91
C ASN A 286 -1.71 -20.98 6.39
N GLU A 287 -0.59 -21.37 7.00
CA GLU A 287 0.24 -22.51 6.56
C GLU A 287 -0.51 -23.85 6.47
N LYS A 288 -1.56 -24.02 7.31
CA LYS A 288 -2.41 -25.23 7.30
C LYS A 288 -3.57 -25.13 6.30
N VAL A 289 -3.85 -23.93 5.79
CA VAL A 289 -4.93 -23.65 4.85
C VAL A 289 -4.43 -23.65 3.41
N LEU A 290 -3.25 -23.10 3.19
CA LEU A 290 -2.60 -23.07 1.89
C LEU A 290 -1.90 -24.42 1.63
N ALA A 291 -2.47 -25.22 0.72
CA ALA A 291 -1.92 -26.54 0.39
C ALA A 291 -0.49 -26.45 -0.18
N PRO A 292 0.42 -27.38 0.18
CA PRO A 292 1.83 -27.31 -0.23
C PRO A 292 2.05 -27.30 -1.74
N ASP A 293 1.21 -27.98 -2.51
CA ASP A 293 1.26 -28.02 -3.97
C ASP A 293 0.81 -26.67 -4.59
N VAL A 294 -0.19 -26.02 -4.00
CA VAL A 294 -0.63 -24.66 -4.38
C VAL A 294 0.50 -23.64 -4.12
N LYS A 295 1.11 -23.72 -2.92
CA LYS A 295 2.28 -22.91 -2.58
C LYS A 295 3.41 -23.09 -3.60
N LYS A 296 3.77 -24.33 -3.91
CA LYS A 296 4.84 -24.65 -4.87
C LYS A 296 4.57 -24.02 -6.24
N LYS A 297 3.33 -24.04 -6.72
CA LYS A 297 2.95 -23.43 -8.01
C LYS A 297 2.99 -21.91 -7.95
N ALA A 298 2.58 -21.29 -6.85
CA ALA A 298 2.70 -19.85 -6.65
C ALA A 298 4.17 -19.41 -6.61
N ASP A 299 5.03 -20.13 -5.89
CA ASP A 299 6.48 -19.87 -5.85
C ASP A 299 7.14 -20.02 -7.22
N GLN A 300 6.72 -21.01 -8.01
CA GLN A 300 7.21 -21.18 -9.39
C GLN A 300 6.77 -20.00 -10.26
N ALA A 301 5.51 -19.57 -10.17
CA ALA A 301 5.02 -18.41 -10.90
C ALA A 301 5.77 -17.12 -10.51
N LYS A 302 6.04 -16.92 -9.21
CA LYS A 302 6.87 -15.83 -8.70
C LYS A 302 8.27 -15.84 -9.35
N ALA A 303 8.93 -16.99 -9.34
CA ALA A 303 10.26 -17.14 -9.94
C ALA A 303 10.24 -16.86 -11.45
N ASP A 304 9.20 -17.31 -12.16
CA ASP A 304 9.05 -17.11 -13.60
C ASP A 304 8.73 -15.65 -13.97
N ILE A 305 7.97 -14.93 -13.13
CA ILE A 305 7.77 -13.47 -13.30
C ILE A 305 9.09 -12.72 -13.08
N ILE A 306 9.80 -13.00 -12.00
CA ILE A 306 11.11 -12.36 -11.71
C ILE A 306 12.13 -12.64 -12.83
N ALA A 307 12.11 -13.83 -13.40
CA ALA A 307 12.96 -14.23 -14.53
C ALA A 307 12.48 -13.67 -15.89
N GLY A 308 11.32 -12.99 -15.93
CA GLY A 308 10.74 -12.44 -17.16
C GLY A 308 10.12 -13.47 -18.12
N LYS A 309 9.95 -14.73 -17.67
CA LYS A 309 9.28 -15.79 -18.46
C LYS A 309 7.76 -15.57 -18.50
N ILE A 310 7.17 -15.12 -17.38
CA ILE A 310 5.78 -14.66 -17.33
C ILE A 310 5.79 -13.14 -17.30
N LYS A 311 5.08 -12.52 -18.22
CA LYS A 311 4.85 -11.07 -18.28
C LYS A 311 3.41 -10.80 -17.89
N VAL A 312 3.21 -10.29 -16.69
CA VAL A 312 1.88 -9.87 -16.23
C VAL A 312 1.54 -8.52 -16.87
N ALA A 313 0.42 -8.43 -17.56
CA ALA A 313 -0.05 -7.17 -18.15
C ALA A 313 -0.38 -6.16 -17.06
N ASP A 314 0.11 -4.93 -17.25
CA ASP A 314 -0.17 -3.81 -16.34
C ASP A 314 -1.32 -2.98 -16.91
N PHE A 315 -2.45 -2.94 -16.21
CA PHE A 315 -3.63 -2.14 -16.61
C PHE A 315 -3.30 -0.65 -16.79
N MET A 316 -2.29 -0.12 -16.08
CA MET A 316 -1.88 1.28 -16.25
C MET A 316 -1.17 1.53 -17.57
N ALA A 317 -0.57 0.49 -18.17
CA ALA A 317 0.06 0.56 -19.49
C ALA A 317 -0.91 0.17 -20.62
N ASP A 318 -1.78 -0.82 -20.36
CA ASP A 318 -2.83 -1.26 -21.31
C ASP A 318 -4.15 -1.52 -20.56
N PRO A 319 -5.11 -0.57 -20.62
CA PRO A 319 -6.38 -0.69 -19.90
C PRO A 319 -7.32 -1.76 -20.48
N THR A 320 -6.96 -2.41 -21.58
CA THR A 320 -7.76 -3.54 -22.12
C THR A 320 -7.59 -4.81 -21.32
N CYS A 321 -6.51 -4.90 -20.52
CA CYS A 321 -6.19 -6.07 -19.70
C CYS A 321 -6.30 -7.39 -20.50
N LYS A 322 -5.73 -7.42 -21.69
CA LYS A 322 -5.72 -8.64 -22.53
C LYS A 322 -4.64 -9.60 -22.03
N TYR A 323 -5.01 -10.85 -21.83
CA TYR A 323 -4.15 -11.94 -21.35
C TYR A 323 -4.58 -13.30 -21.92
#